data_c7e86bcb9edc522c4f5187c31e8e9a05
#
_entry.id   c7e86bcb9edc522c4f5187c31e8e9a05
#
_cell.length_a   1.000
_cell.length_b   1.000
_cell.length_c   1.000
_cell.angle_alpha   90.00
_cell.angle_beta   90.00
_cell.angle_gamma   90.00
#
_symmetry.space_group_name_H-M   'P 1'
#
loop_
_entity.id
_entity.type
_entity.pdbx_description
1 polymer ?
#
loop_
_entity_poly.entity_id
_entity_poly.type
_entity_poly.pdbx_seq_one_letter_code
_entity_poly.pdbx_strand_id
1 'polypeptide(L)'
;VIASSGGRLTRLDGFPHIKVVVRTDWDKSKVALVSGGGSGHEPAHAGFVGEGMLTAAVCGDIFASPSLDAVLAGILAVTGKAGCLLIVKNYTGDRLNFGLAAERARAFGLKVNMVIVDDDAALPDLFQQRGLAGTLFVHKIAGALAEAGEGLAAVTAAAQGVIAGVATIGMSLDTCSI
;
A
#
# COMPACT_ATOMS: atom_id res chain seq x y z
N VAL A 1 -4.79 7.94 -14.16
CA VAL A 1 -4.61 8.50 -12.80
C VAL A 1 -3.65 9.69 -12.85
N ILE A 2 -2.39 9.53 -13.31
CA ILE A 2 -1.39 10.62 -13.29
C ILE A 2 -1.84 11.79 -14.17
N ALA A 3 -2.20 11.54 -15.45
CA ALA A 3 -2.61 12.59 -16.38
C ALA A 3 -3.82 13.40 -15.91
N SER A 4 -4.74 12.77 -15.15
CA SER A 4 -5.92 13.42 -14.58
C SER A 4 -5.70 14.08 -13.22
N SER A 5 -4.49 13.97 -12.65
CA SER A 5 -4.20 14.48 -11.30
C SER A 5 -3.95 15.99 -11.23
N GLY A 6 -3.85 16.69 -12.36
CA GLY A 6 -3.50 18.11 -12.38
C GLY A 6 -2.09 18.39 -11.85
N GLY A 7 -1.15 17.47 -12.04
CA GLY A 7 0.24 17.61 -11.60
C GLY A 7 0.50 17.19 -10.16
N ARG A 8 -0.53 16.72 -9.43
CA ARG A 8 -0.37 16.29 -8.01
C ARG A 8 0.30 14.94 -7.85
N LEU A 9 0.35 14.14 -8.91
CA LEU A 9 0.95 12.81 -8.92
C LEU A 9 2.01 12.72 -10.00
N THR A 10 3.06 11.94 -9.72
CA THR A 10 4.09 11.61 -10.69
C THR A 10 4.44 10.13 -10.61
N ARG A 11 5.21 9.66 -11.58
CA ARG A 11 5.76 8.31 -11.60
C ARG A 11 7.26 8.36 -11.34
N LEU A 12 7.78 7.41 -10.57
CA LEU A 12 9.22 7.24 -10.44
C LEU A 12 9.82 6.76 -11.77
N ASP A 13 11.08 7.10 -12.00
CA ASP A 13 11.86 6.56 -13.10
C ASP A 13 12.06 5.05 -12.94
N GLY A 14 12.28 4.35 -14.06
CA GLY A 14 12.53 2.90 -14.07
C GLY A 14 11.42 2.07 -14.74
N PHE A 15 10.45 2.73 -15.38
CA PHE A 15 9.48 2.03 -16.22
C PHE A 15 10.17 1.26 -17.36
N PRO A 16 9.75 0.03 -17.72
CA PRO A 16 8.55 -0.67 -17.25
C PRO A 16 8.72 -1.49 -15.96
N HIS A 17 9.91 -1.63 -15.42
CA HIS A 17 10.20 -2.52 -14.30
C HIS A 17 9.76 -1.92 -12.94
N ILE A 18 9.83 -0.59 -12.82
CA ILE A 18 9.39 0.16 -11.64
C ILE A 18 8.17 1.00 -12.02
N LYS A 19 7.02 0.64 -11.46
CA LYS A 19 5.73 1.30 -11.70
C LYS A 19 5.21 1.85 -10.37
N VAL A 20 5.79 2.95 -9.91
CA VAL A 20 5.43 3.58 -8.64
C VAL A 20 4.84 4.94 -8.88
N VAL A 21 3.62 5.17 -8.39
CA VAL A 21 2.94 6.47 -8.38
C VAL A 21 3.17 7.12 -7.02
N VAL A 22 3.61 8.36 -7.04
CA VAL A 22 3.92 9.14 -5.81
C VAL A 22 3.29 10.53 -5.85
N ARG A 23 3.05 11.11 -4.67
CA ARG A 23 2.66 12.50 -4.50
C ARG A 23 3.83 13.43 -4.91
N THR A 24 3.53 14.52 -5.63
CA THR A 24 4.53 15.54 -6.00
C THR A 24 4.82 16.53 -4.87
N ASP A 25 3.88 16.73 -3.95
CA ASP A 25 3.96 17.64 -2.81
C ASP A 25 4.57 17.01 -1.54
N TRP A 26 5.14 15.80 -1.66
CA TRP A 26 5.65 15.04 -0.52
C TRP A 26 7.09 15.43 -0.15
N ASP A 27 7.27 15.97 1.06
CA ASP A 27 8.55 16.47 1.58
C ASP A 27 9.28 15.52 2.54
N LYS A 28 8.71 14.33 2.79
CA LYS A 28 9.21 13.30 3.72
C LYS A 28 9.24 13.70 5.20
N SER A 29 8.54 14.74 5.60
CA SER A 29 8.49 15.19 6.99
C SER A 29 7.60 14.33 7.88
N LYS A 30 6.59 13.71 7.29
CA LYS A 30 5.58 12.88 7.96
C LYS A 30 5.80 11.39 7.71
N VAL A 31 5.02 10.53 8.37
CA VAL A 31 5.00 9.08 8.12
C VAL A 31 4.48 8.84 6.70
N ALA A 32 5.28 8.13 5.89
CA ALA A 32 4.86 7.73 4.56
C ALA A 32 3.94 6.50 4.62
N LEU A 33 2.88 6.49 3.82
CA LEU A 33 2.05 5.30 3.62
C LEU A 33 2.29 4.74 2.23
N VAL A 34 2.71 3.48 2.16
CA VAL A 34 2.95 2.78 0.90
C VAL A 34 2.07 1.54 0.83
N SER A 35 1.40 1.36 -0.27
CA SER A 35 0.65 0.15 -0.59
C SER A 35 0.90 -0.24 -2.04
N GLY A 36 0.34 -1.33 -2.49
CA GLY A 36 0.47 -1.79 -3.86
C GLY A 36 -0.07 -3.19 -4.04
N GLY A 37 0.15 -3.71 -5.21
CA GLY A 37 -0.31 -5.02 -5.65
C GLY A 37 -0.34 -5.10 -7.16
N GLY A 38 -0.91 -6.16 -7.71
CA GLY A 38 -1.11 -6.30 -9.14
C GLY A 38 -1.99 -5.17 -9.71
N SER A 39 -1.87 -4.94 -11.01
CA SER A 39 -2.77 -4.08 -11.77
C SER A 39 -4.00 -4.86 -12.25
N GLY A 40 -5.08 -4.19 -12.66
CA GLY A 40 -6.30 -4.79 -13.18
C GLY A 40 -7.51 -4.69 -12.25
N HIS A 41 -7.34 -4.10 -11.07
CA HIS A 41 -8.41 -3.85 -10.11
C HIS A 41 -8.46 -2.37 -9.67
N GLU A 42 -8.21 -1.47 -10.61
CA GLU A 42 -8.27 -0.03 -10.37
C GLU A 42 -9.64 0.38 -9.82
N PRO A 43 -9.66 1.39 -8.91
CA PRO A 43 -8.61 2.38 -8.59
C PRO A 43 -7.51 1.91 -7.63
N ALA A 44 -7.57 0.70 -7.06
CA ALA A 44 -6.54 0.23 -6.15
C ALA A 44 -5.23 -0.11 -6.90
N HIS A 45 -4.07 0.39 -6.47
CA HIS A 45 -3.93 1.30 -5.32
C HIS A 45 -3.53 2.71 -5.77
N ALA A 46 -3.14 2.88 -7.03
CA ALA A 46 -2.66 4.16 -7.59
C ALA A 46 -3.69 5.29 -7.49
N GLY A 47 -4.99 4.98 -7.60
CA GLY A 47 -6.08 5.93 -7.44
C GLY A 47 -6.28 6.44 -6.01
N PHE A 48 -5.60 5.84 -5.03
CA PHE A 48 -5.67 6.21 -3.62
C PHE A 48 -4.43 6.99 -3.14
N VAL A 49 -3.54 7.37 -4.06
CA VAL A 49 -2.40 8.24 -3.75
C VAL A 49 -2.88 9.69 -3.65
N GLY A 50 -2.68 10.31 -2.50
CA GLY A 50 -3.11 11.68 -2.26
C GLY A 50 -3.01 12.07 -0.78
N GLU A 51 -3.35 13.33 -0.50
CA GLU A 51 -3.37 13.88 0.85
C GLU A 51 -4.36 13.12 1.75
N GLY A 52 -3.91 12.77 2.96
CA GLY A 52 -4.70 11.99 3.92
C GLY A 52 -5.01 10.56 3.49
N MET A 53 -4.31 10.05 2.48
CA MET A 53 -4.41 8.70 1.94
C MET A 53 -3.00 8.09 1.76
N LEU A 54 -2.72 7.41 0.63
CA LEU A 54 -1.39 6.88 0.35
C LEU A 54 -0.41 7.98 -0.08
N THR A 55 0.84 7.83 0.32
CA THR A 55 1.98 8.62 -0.18
C THR A 55 2.48 8.08 -1.50
N ALA A 56 2.52 6.74 -1.62
CA ALA A 56 2.90 6.06 -2.85
C ALA A 56 2.12 4.75 -3.03
N ALA A 57 1.95 4.36 -4.30
CA ALA A 57 1.42 3.06 -4.69
C ALA A 57 2.38 2.37 -5.66
N VAL A 58 2.73 1.12 -5.36
CA VAL A 58 3.59 0.27 -6.19
C VAL A 58 2.72 -0.67 -7.00
N CYS A 59 2.72 -0.51 -8.32
CA CYS A 59 1.90 -1.27 -9.23
C CYS A 59 2.69 -2.43 -9.84
N GLY A 60 2.17 -3.64 -9.73
CA GLY A 60 2.67 -4.81 -10.43
C GLY A 60 2.18 -4.90 -11.88
N ASP A 61 2.40 -6.04 -12.51
CA ASP A 61 1.75 -6.39 -13.76
C ASP A 61 0.30 -6.81 -13.53
N ILE A 62 -0.44 -7.12 -14.60
CA ILE A 62 -1.85 -7.48 -14.48
C ILE A 62 -1.95 -8.74 -13.60
N PHE A 63 -2.69 -8.62 -12.50
CA PHE A 63 -2.91 -9.64 -11.47
C PHE A 63 -1.62 -10.27 -10.88
N ALA A 64 -0.48 -9.59 -10.99
CA ALA A 64 0.80 -10.05 -10.45
C ALA A 64 1.39 -9.03 -9.47
N SER A 65 1.86 -9.50 -8.34
CA SER A 65 2.49 -8.67 -7.31
C SER A 65 3.72 -7.92 -7.87
N PRO A 66 3.94 -6.65 -7.46
CA PRO A 66 5.14 -5.93 -7.85
C PRO A 66 6.41 -6.62 -7.33
N SER A 67 7.50 -6.46 -8.07
CA SER A 67 8.79 -7.01 -7.66
C SER A 67 9.31 -6.36 -6.37
N LEU A 68 10.16 -7.09 -5.65
CA LEU A 68 10.85 -6.58 -4.48
C LEU A 68 11.55 -5.25 -4.77
N ASP A 69 12.23 -5.14 -5.89
CA ASP A 69 12.99 -3.93 -6.25
C ASP A 69 12.07 -2.74 -6.51
N ALA A 70 10.90 -2.96 -7.12
CA ALA A 70 9.90 -1.91 -7.30
C ALA A 70 9.32 -1.43 -5.96
N VAL A 71 9.02 -2.36 -5.04
CA VAL A 71 8.55 -2.01 -3.68
C VAL A 71 9.63 -1.25 -2.92
N LEU A 72 10.87 -1.71 -2.95
CA LEU A 72 11.99 -1.04 -2.29
C LEU A 72 12.20 0.37 -2.86
N ALA A 73 12.15 0.55 -4.18
CA ALA A 73 12.24 1.85 -4.80
C ALA A 73 11.13 2.80 -4.31
N GLY A 74 9.90 2.31 -4.20
CA GLY A 74 8.79 3.07 -3.63
C GLY A 74 9.04 3.50 -2.18
N ILE A 75 9.50 2.58 -1.32
CA ILE A 75 9.83 2.88 0.08
C ILE A 75 10.93 3.96 0.15
N LEU A 76 12.03 3.77 -0.56
CA LEU A 76 13.17 4.70 -0.55
C LEU A 76 12.79 6.09 -1.08
N ALA A 77 11.91 6.15 -2.05
CA ALA A 77 11.47 7.40 -2.66
C ALA A 77 10.71 8.30 -1.68
N VAL A 78 9.91 7.72 -0.76
CA VAL A 78 8.98 8.50 0.08
C VAL A 78 9.33 8.49 1.56
N THR A 79 10.19 7.60 2.03
CA THR A 79 10.48 7.47 3.46
C THR A 79 11.49 8.49 3.94
N GLY A 80 11.11 9.24 4.99
CA GLY A 80 11.97 10.14 5.74
C GLY A 80 12.25 9.65 7.16
N LYS A 81 12.70 10.54 8.03
CA LYS A 81 13.01 10.24 9.45
C LYS A 81 11.78 9.77 10.25
N ALA A 82 10.59 10.20 9.85
CA ALA A 82 9.32 9.81 10.48
C ALA A 82 8.99 8.32 10.25
N GLY A 83 9.53 7.72 9.20
CA GLY A 83 9.34 6.31 8.86
C GLY A 83 8.24 6.07 7.82
N CYS A 84 7.95 4.79 7.60
CA CYS A 84 7.00 4.32 6.61
C CYS A 84 6.12 3.21 7.19
N LEU A 85 4.83 3.24 6.88
CA LEU A 85 3.90 2.13 7.08
C LEU A 85 3.56 1.50 5.73
N LEU A 86 3.82 0.20 5.58
CA LEU A 86 3.37 -0.61 4.46
C LEU A 86 2.00 -1.21 4.79
N ILE A 87 1.02 -0.96 3.92
CA ILE A 87 -0.33 -1.53 4.03
C ILE A 87 -0.47 -2.55 2.90
N VAL A 88 -0.48 -3.83 3.25
CA VAL A 88 -0.35 -4.95 2.31
C VAL A 88 -1.58 -5.84 2.41
N LYS A 89 -2.18 -6.17 1.27
CA LYS A 89 -3.27 -7.16 1.23
C LYS A 89 -2.74 -8.57 1.43
N ASN A 90 -3.55 -9.44 2.03
CA ASN A 90 -3.15 -10.79 2.41
C ASN A 90 -3.08 -11.76 1.22
N TYR A 91 -2.20 -11.45 0.25
CA TYR A 91 -1.84 -12.34 -0.86
C TYR A 91 -0.38 -12.76 -0.72
N THR A 92 -0.09 -14.03 -1.04
CA THR A 92 1.25 -14.62 -0.82
C THR A 92 2.37 -13.82 -1.50
N GLY A 93 2.19 -13.43 -2.76
CA GLY A 93 3.19 -12.66 -3.50
C GLY A 93 3.41 -11.27 -2.91
N ASP A 94 2.32 -10.56 -2.56
CA ASP A 94 2.42 -9.23 -1.95
C ASP A 94 3.12 -9.30 -0.60
N ARG A 95 2.72 -10.23 0.27
CA ARG A 95 3.35 -10.43 1.58
C ARG A 95 4.85 -10.71 1.47
N LEU A 96 5.24 -11.57 0.52
CA LEU A 96 6.65 -11.92 0.31
C LEU A 96 7.45 -10.70 -0.18
N ASN A 97 7.01 -10.07 -1.26
CA ASN A 97 7.78 -9.01 -1.91
C ASN A 97 7.85 -7.74 -1.04
N PHE A 98 6.72 -7.35 -0.41
CA PHE A 98 6.71 -6.21 0.52
C PHE A 98 7.49 -6.51 1.80
N GLY A 99 7.39 -7.73 2.35
CA GLY A 99 8.14 -8.15 3.52
C GLY A 99 9.65 -8.10 3.29
N LEU A 100 10.14 -8.69 2.20
CA LEU A 100 11.56 -8.65 1.85
C LEU A 100 12.05 -7.22 1.57
N ALA A 101 11.24 -6.39 0.91
CA ALA A 101 11.57 -4.99 0.70
C ALA A 101 11.65 -4.20 2.01
N ALA A 102 10.75 -4.47 2.96
CA ALA A 102 10.78 -3.89 4.30
C ALA A 102 12.07 -4.25 5.05
N GLU A 103 12.49 -5.52 5.01
CA GLU A 103 13.75 -5.96 5.63
C GLU A 103 14.96 -5.24 5.01
N ARG A 104 15.02 -5.14 3.67
CA ARG A 104 16.09 -4.39 3.00
C ARG A 104 16.08 -2.91 3.38
N ALA A 105 14.91 -2.28 3.44
CA ALA A 105 14.80 -0.89 3.82
C ALA A 105 15.25 -0.65 5.28
N ARG A 106 14.93 -1.56 6.19
CA ARG A 106 15.41 -1.53 7.58
C ARG A 106 16.96 -1.68 7.64
N ALA A 107 17.53 -2.53 6.80
CA ALA A 107 19.00 -2.67 6.72
C ALA A 107 19.68 -1.38 6.24
N PHE A 108 18.99 -0.51 5.49
CA PHE A 108 19.44 0.85 5.17
C PHE A 108 19.17 1.88 6.28
N GLY A 109 18.70 1.44 7.45
CA GLY A 109 18.44 2.32 8.60
C GLY A 109 17.08 3.01 8.59
N LEU A 110 16.16 2.66 7.68
CA LEU A 110 14.83 3.22 7.65
C LEU A 110 13.90 2.57 8.67
N LYS A 111 13.01 3.36 9.26
CA LYS A 111 11.95 2.86 10.12
C LYS A 111 10.78 2.42 9.25
N VAL A 112 10.54 1.11 9.14
CA VAL A 112 9.47 0.56 8.32
C VAL A 112 8.63 -0.42 9.13
N ASN A 113 7.33 -0.13 9.25
CA ASN A 113 6.33 -1.06 9.78
C ASN A 113 5.50 -1.63 8.62
N MET A 114 4.87 -2.78 8.85
CA MET A 114 3.99 -3.42 7.88
C MET A 114 2.76 -3.97 8.60
N VAL A 115 1.58 -3.77 8.00
CA VAL A 115 0.32 -4.38 8.40
C VAL A 115 -0.26 -5.17 7.25
N ILE A 116 -0.95 -6.26 7.58
CA ILE A 116 -1.59 -7.15 6.61
C ILE A 116 -3.10 -6.97 6.72
N VAL A 117 -3.76 -6.75 5.59
CA VAL A 117 -5.22 -6.60 5.49
C VAL A 117 -5.81 -7.91 4.99
N ASP A 118 -6.70 -8.50 5.76
CA ASP A 118 -7.32 -9.82 5.56
C ASP A 118 -8.83 -9.78 5.85
N ASP A 119 -9.49 -8.76 5.35
CA ASP A 119 -10.87 -8.38 5.67
C ASP A 119 -11.96 -9.25 5.01
N ASP A 120 -11.60 -10.28 4.23
CA ASP A 120 -12.56 -11.15 3.55
C ASP A 120 -13.27 -12.08 4.54
N ALA A 121 -14.53 -11.77 4.83
CA ALA A 121 -15.37 -12.56 5.72
C ALA A 121 -16.28 -13.58 4.99
N ALA A 122 -16.17 -13.70 3.66
CA ALA A 122 -17.05 -14.59 2.88
C ALA A 122 -16.83 -16.08 3.21
N LEU A 123 -15.60 -16.46 3.51
CA LEU A 123 -15.19 -17.83 3.77
C LEU A 123 -14.32 -17.90 5.04
N PRO A 124 -14.92 -17.84 6.23
CA PRO A 124 -14.20 -17.74 7.50
C PRO A 124 -13.28 -18.94 7.80
N ASP A 125 -13.57 -20.09 7.22
CA ASP A 125 -12.79 -21.32 7.43
C ASP A 125 -11.59 -21.47 6.48
N LEU A 126 -11.36 -20.49 5.59
CA LEU A 126 -10.17 -20.51 4.74
C LEU A 126 -8.91 -20.24 5.57
N PHE A 127 -7.88 -21.02 5.31
CA PHE A 127 -6.56 -20.85 5.92
C PHE A 127 -5.97 -19.44 5.71
N GLN A 128 -6.33 -18.78 4.61
CA GLN A 128 -5.85 -17.44 4.29
C GLN A 128 -7.01 -16.58 3.77
N GLN A 129 -7.51 -15.68 4.61
CA GLN A 129 -8.50 -14.68 4.21
C GLN A 129 -7.86 -13.64 3.29
N ARG A 130 -8.57 -13.23 2.25
CA ARG A 130 -8.07 -12.24 1.27
C ARG A 130 -8.18 -10.83 1.83
N GLY A 131 -7.33 -9.92 1.34
CA GLY A 131 -7.50 -8.48 1.52
C GLY A 131 -8.37 -7.93 0.40
N LEU A 132 -9.49 -7.29 0.75
CA LEU A 132 -10.49 -6.76 -0.16
C LEU A 132 -10.70 -5.25 0.03
N ALA A 133 -11.96 -4.80 -0.06
CA ALA A 133 -12.32 -3.39 -0.04
C ALA A 133 -12.11 -2.69 1.32
N GLY A 134 -12.04 -3.44 2.42
CA GLY A 134 -11.69 -2.93 3.75
C GLY A 134 -10.33 -2.24 3.80
N THR A 135 -9.43 -2.60 2.89
CA THR A 135 -8.14 -1.94 2.70
C THR A 135 -8.27 -0.42 2.52
N LEU A 136 -9.35 0.05 1.89
CA LEU A 136 -9.61 1.48 1.70
C LEU A 136 -9.77 2.22 3.03
N PHE A 137 -10.45 1.62 4.01
CA PHE A 137 -10.60 2.20 5.35
C PHE A 137 -9.27 2.28 6.08
N VAL A 138 -8.41 1.27 5.91
CA VAL A 138 -7.05 1.29 6.47
C VAL A 138 -6.25 2.44 5.88
N HIS A 139 -6.28 2.62 4.54
CA HIS A 139 -5.63 3.75 3.87
C HIS A 139 -6.14 5.09 4.39
N LYS A 140 -7.46 5.25 4.51
CA LYS A 140 -8.09 6.51 4.90
C LYS A 140 -7.78 6.90 6.33
N ILE A 141 -7.91 5.97 7.28
CA ILE A 141 -7.73 6.26 8.71
C ILE A 141 -6.25 6.45 9.03
N ALA A 142 -5.38 5.53 8.58
CA ALA A 142 -3.95 5.67 8.77
C ALA A 142 -3.39 6.91 8.03
N GLY A 143 -3.91 7.20 6.83
CA GLY A 143 -3.52 8.37 6.05
C GLY A 143 -3.89 9.68 6.71
N ALA A 144 -5.07 9.78 7.30
CA ALA A 144 -5.49 10.98 8.03
C ALA A 144 -4.59 11.26 9.24
N LEU A 145 -4.23 10.23 10.01
CA LEU A 145 -3.32 10.37 11.15
C LEU A 145 -1.89 10.73 10.73
N ALA A 146 -1.37 10.09 9.68
CA ALA A 146 -0.07 10.43 9.13
C ALA A 146 -0.04 11.88 8.61
N GLU A 147 -1.11 12.33 7.94
CA GLU A 147 -1.22 13.70 7.46
C GLU A 147 -1.32 14.72 8.61
N ALA A 148 -1.95 14.35 9.72
CA ALA A 148 -1.98 15.13 10.95
C ALA A 148 -0.63 15.22 11.69
N GLY A 149 0.39 14.44 11.24
CA GLY A 149 1.73 14.45 11.82
C GLY A 149 1.93 13.44 12.95
N GLU A 150 1.02 12.49 13.12
CA GLU A 150 1.17 11.43 14.12
C GLU A 150 2.38 10.52 13.81
N GLY A 151 3.01 9.99 14.87
CA GLY A 151 4.19 9.14 14.73
C GLY A 151 3.87 7.73 14.22
N LEU A 152 4.89 7.04 13.69
CA LEU A 152 4.76 5.71 13.07
C LEU A 152 4.05 4.68 13.96
N ALA A 153 4.30 4.70 15.27
CA ALA A 153 3.64 3.77 16.21
C ALA A 153 2.13 4.01 16.29
N ALA A 154 1.70 5.28 16.39
CA ALA A 154 0.28 5.64 16.46
C ALA A 154 -0.44 5.33 15.14
N VAL A 155 0.16 5.67 13.99
CA VAL A 155 -0.36 5.36 12.66
C VAL A 155 -0.49 3.83 12.46
N THR A 156 0.50 3.07 12.90
CA THR A 156 0.47 1.59 12.82
C THR A 156 -0.64 1.01 13.70
N ALA A 157 -0.77 1.48 14.94
CA ALA A 157 -1.80 1.00 15.87
C ALA A 157 -3.21 1.29 15.35
N ALA A 158 -3.42 2.47 14.78
CA ALA A 158 -4.70 2.81 14.16
C ALA A 158 -5.03 1.91 12.95
N ALA A 159 -4.04 1.66 12.09
CA ALA A 159 -4.21 0.72 10.96
C ALA A 159 -4.60 -0.68 11.46
N GLN A 160 -3.94 -1.20 12.50
CA GLN A 160 -4.25 -2.49 13.12
C GLN A 160 -5.65 -2.50 13.74
N GLY A 161 -6.06 -1.41 14.39
CA GLY A 161 -7.41 -1.27 14.95
C GLY A 161 -8.50 -1.32 13.88
N VAL A 162 -8.27 -0.71 12.71
CA VAL A 162 -9.18 -0.81 11.57
C VAL A 162 -9.24 -2.24 11.03
N ILE A 163 -8.09 -2.89 10.85
CA ILE A 163 -8.01 -4.27 10.35
C ILE A 163 -8.79 -5.21 11.27
N ALA A 164 -8.66 -5.05 12.58
CA ALA A 164 -9.38 -5.87 13.56
C ALA A 164 -10.90 -5.67 13.57
N GLY A 165 -11.38 -4.53 13.06
CA GLY A 165 -12.80 -4.16 13.08
C GLY A 165 -13.49 -4.14 11.72
N VAL A 166 -12.77 -4.38 10.62
CA VAL A 166 -13.35 -4.33 9.26
C VAL A 166 -13.60 -5.73 8.72
N ALA A 167 -14.73 -5.91 8.07
CA ALA A 167 -15.06 -7.12 7.33
C ALA A 167 -15.68 -6.75 5.98
N THR A 168 -15.31 -7.50 4.95
CA THR A 168 -15.83 -7.33 3.59
C THR A 168 -16.36 -8.65 3.06
N ILE A 169 -17.44 -8.61 2.30
CA ILE A 169 -17.93 -9.74 1.53
C ILE A 169 -17.83 -9.38 0.05
N GLY A 170 -17.08 -10.18 -0.70
CA GLY A 170 -16.98 -10.08 -2.15
C GLY A 170 -17.53 -11.30 -2.86
N MET A 171 -18.07 -11.10 -4.06
CA MET A 171 -18.62 -12.16 -4.89
C MET A 171 -18.21 -11.95 -6.35
N SER A 172 -17.88 -13.05 -7.03
CA SER A 172 -17.61 -13.05 -8.47
C SER A 172 -18.27 -14.27 -9.10
N LEU A 173 -18.61 -14.17 -10.39
CA LEU A 173 -19.32 -15.24 -11.10
C LEU A 173 -18.37 -16.29 -11.68
N ASP A 174 -17.17 -15.88 -12.09
CA ASP A 174 -16.19 -16.76 -12.74
C ASP A 174 -14.77 -16.19 -12.55
N THR A 175 -13.77 -16.92 -13.04
CA THR A 175 -12.40 -16.46 -13.04
C THR A 175 -12.20 -15.30 -14.00
N CYS A 176 -11.33 -14.37 -13.63
CA CYS A 176 -10.93 -13.29 -14.54
C CYS A 176 -10.02 -13.86 -15.63
N SER A 177 -10.33 -13.52 -16.89
CA SER A 177 -9.48 -13.82 -18.05
C SER A 177 -8.93 -12.52 -18.63
N ILE A 178 -7.72 -12.61 -19.20
CA ILE A 178 -7.04 -11.52 -19.88
C ILE A 178 -7.18 -11.71 -21.39
#